data_6347d162c8087a96d849f2cb312d1f3e
#
_entry.id   6347d162c8087a96d849f2cb312d1f3e
#
_cell.length_a   1.000
_cell.length_b   1.000
_cell.length_c   1.000
_cell.angle_alpha   90.00
_cell.angle_beta   90.00
_cell.angle_gamma   90.00
#
_symmetry.space_group_name_H-M   'P 1'
#
loop_
_entity.id
_entity.type
_entity.pdbx_description
1 polymer ?
#
loop_
_entity_poly.entity_id
_entity_poly.type
_entity_poly.pdbx_seq_one_letter_code
_entity_poly.pdbx_strand_id
1 'polypeptide(L)'
;MKKVKVRLQPIVTQLNLPTVLKTAVLPGDSMERLFIATQVGEIYYIGNGVIETLLDIRPRILKLGASGGGYDERGLLGLAFHPQFHYNGLFYLHYSVAGTQGPGALPDSFHPNPCDPRTLELKWINRELQYDHIDTVEEWILQSNGQPQKRRTLLNLRRPFFNHNGVNSLNFSPETGKLVLTTGDGGSGYDPFNLAQDDMEIAGKIIEIDVAKNTSVHNPPIVTRFDELPVPIQETLTVIAKGVRNITGISYQRFYNQYIKYVGIVGQDLVESIYSFVHYKPIPVTQLIQASLTNAEPDQDGFINFGWRGWEGPFPTPIIRDCSGNPSLDDKTIAYYNEAVKVSVGRLPPITSYFHQDPRPDKFSGTALTGVQPYMGYRIPDLAGSVVFTDFVRKEESQSPSRGVLAYTRVRADCKLSDFSVIETDHHFGSQSSFYVSLGTNLDQTRLYLGVYGSRNVTDFNQGTVFEIVP
;
A
#
# COMPACT_ATOMS: atom_id res chain seq x y z
N MET A 1 -23.58 -0.43 14.41
CA MET A 1 -22.49 -0.94 15.26
C MET A 1 -22.38 -0.11 16.53
N LYS A 2 -21.66 -0.59 17.56
CA LYS A 2 -21.51 0.12 18.85
C LYS A 2 -20.55 1.31 18.66
N LYS A 3 -20.84 2.44 19.33
CA LYS A 3 -19.89 3.54 19.42
C LYS A 3 -18.70 3.10 20.28
N VAL A 4 -17.50 3.22 19.76
CA VAL A 4 -16.26 2.90 20.46
C VAL A 4 -15.51 4.19 20.71
N LYS A 5 -15.01 4.35 21.93
CA LYS A 5 -14.17 5.48 22.32
C LYS A 5 -12.81 4.95 22.77
N VAL A 6 -11.74 5.60 22.32
CA VAL A 6 -10.37 5.25 22.67
C VAL A 6 -9.57 6.50 23.01
N ARG A 7 -8.44 6.28 23.69
CA ARG A 7 -7.48 7.32 23.98
C ARG A 7 -6.24 7.12 23.07
N LEU A 8 -5.72 8.21 22.52
CA LEU A 8 -4.45 8.23 21.80
C LEU A 8 -3.33 8.61 22.80
N GLN A 9 -2.56 7.61 23.22
CA GLN A 9 -1.43 7.80 24.14
C GLN A 9 -0.17 8.05 23.32
N PRO A 10 0.46 9.24 23.36
CA PRO A 10 1.68 9.51 22.62
C PRO A 10 2.83 8.64 23.14
N ILE A 11 3.56 8.02 22.20
CA ILE A 11 4.78 7.24 22.46
C ILE A 11 6.00 8.07 22.10
N VAL A 12 6.00 8.66 20.89
CA VAL A 12 7.08 9.50 20.37
C VAL A 12 6.47 10.69 19.63
N THR A 13 7.03 11.86 19.90
CA THR A 13 6.68 13.13 19.25
C THR A 13 7.87 13.71 18.50
N GLN A 14 7.63 14.75 17.71
CA GLN A 14 8.68 15.46 16.95
C GLN A 14 9.41 14.57 15.93
N LEU A 15 8.69 13.64 15.33
CA LEU A 15 9.20 12.80 14.24
C LEU A 15 9.03 13.49 12.88
N ASN A 16 9.85 13.08 11.91
CA ASN A 16 9.68 13.43 10.52
C ASN A 16 8.75 12.38 9.86
N LEU A 17 7.46 12.72 9.66
CA LEU A 17 6.54 11.96 8.79
C LEU A 17 6.55 10.42 9.03
N PRO A 18 6.06 9.91 10.18
CA PRO A 18 6.06 8.47 10.48
C PRO A 18 5.13 7.70 9.52
N THR A 19 5.72 6.94 8.56
CA THR A 19 5.02 6.30 7.45
C THR A 19 4.74 4.83 7.68
N VAL A 20 5.66 4.10 8.35
CA VAL A 20 5.53 2.65 8.58
C VAL A 20 5.78 2.33 10.04
N LEU A 21 4.86 1.57 10.64
CA LEU A 21 4.94 1.09 12.02
C LEU A 21 4.95 -0.44 12.00
N LYS A 22 6.03 -1.02 12.52
CA LYS A 22 6.21 -2.48 12.63
C LYS A 22 6.72 -2.84 14.00
N THR A 23 6.52 -4.08 14.41
CA THR A 23 7.16 -4.61 15.60
C THR A 23 8.01 -5.83 15.27
N ALA A 24 9.09 -6.00 16.00
CA ALA A 24 10.01 -7.12 15.87
C ALA A 24 10.82 -7.29 17.17
N VAL A 25 11.45 -8.46 17.30
CA VAL A 25 12.44 -8.73 18.35
C VAL A 25 13.83 -8.58 17.75
N LEU A 26 14.66 -7.72 18.34
CA LEU A 26 16.04 -7.53 17.88
C LEU A 26 16.88 -8.81 18.07
N PRO A 27 17.90 -9.05 17.22
CA PRO A 27 18.86 -10.12 17.44
C PRO A 27 19.50 -10.04 18.83
N GLY A 28 19.43 -11.15 19.57
CA GLY A 28 19.94 -11.22 20.95
C GLY A 28 19.06 -10.60 22.03
N ASP A 29 17.89 -10.05 21.68
CA ASP A 29 16.88 -9.57 22.63
C ASP A 29 15.75 -10.60 22.81
N SER A 30 14.95 -10.43 23.85
CA SER A 30 13.72 -11.21 24.09
C SER A 30 12.47 -10.34 24.05
N MET A 31 12.62 -9.02 23.94
CA MET A 31 11.52 -8.06 23.99
C MET A 31 11.13 -7.59 22.59
N GLU A 32 9.83 -7.60 22.34
CA GLU A 32 9.27 -6.97 21.14
C GLU A 32 9.44 -5.45 21.21
N ARG A 33 9.93 -4.85 20.13
CA ARG A 33 10.15 -3.42 19.98
C ARG A 33 9.28 -2.85 18.90
N LEU A 34 8.80 -1.62 19.09
CA LEU A 34 8.14 -0.85 18.03
C LEU A 34 9.21 -0.16 17.18
N PHE A 35 9.18 -0.43 15.86
CA PHE A 35 9.99 0.23 14.85
C PHE A 35 9.15 1.25 14.10
N ILE A 36 9.74 2.40 13.82
CA ILE A 36 9.11 3.54 13.16
C ILE A 36 9.99 3.93 11.97
N ALA A 37 9.48 3.77 10.76
CA ALA A 37 10.12 4.32 9.56
C ALA A 37 9.46 5.66 9.22
N THR A 38 10.28 6.65 8.88
CA THR A 38 9.82 7.97 8.42
C THR A 38 9.91 8.07 6.91
N GLN A 39 9.01 8.82 6.27
CA GLN A 39 8.99 8.99 4.83
C GLN A 39 10.32 9.51 4.28
N VAL A 40 11.00 10.34 5.05
CA VAL A 40 12.30 10.91 4.68
C VAL A 40 13.47 9.93 4.74
N GLY A 41 13.31 8.75 5.37
CA GLY A 41 14.32 7.68 5.35
C GLY A 41 15.03 7.40 6.68
N GLU A 42 14.49 7.82 7.80
CA GLU A 42 14.99 7.46 9.12
C GLU A 42 14.21 6.25 9.66
N ILE A 43 14.88 5.30 10.27
CA ILE A 43 14.27 4.14 10.91
C ILE A 43 14.71 4.13 12.37
N TYR A 44 13.73 4.20 13.26
CA TYR A 44 13.90 4.20 14.70
C TYR A 44 13.28 2.95 15.32
N TYR A 45 13.68 2.64 16.55
CA TYR A 45 12.97 1.71 17.43
C TYR A 45 12.90 2.24 18.86
N ILE A 46 11.93 1.76 19.61
CA ILE A 46 11.75 2.12 21.01
C ILE A 46 12.44 1.08 21.88
N GLY A 47 13.55 1.47 22.49
CA GLY A 47 14.33 0.66 23.42
C GLY A 47 14.25 1.23 24.84
N ASN A 48 13.71 0.47 25.80
CA ASN A 48 13.63 0.87 27.22
C ASN A 48 13.01 2.25 27.46
N GLY A 49 11.99 2.61 26.62
CA GLY A 49 11.33 3.93 26.68
C GLY A 49 12.11 5.07 26.03
N VAL A 50 13.22 4.77 25.35
CA VAL A 50 14.04 5.74 24.61
C VAL A 50 13.96 5.42 23.12
N ILE A 51 13.96 6.46 22.29
CA ILE A 51 14.05 6.32 20.84
C ILE A 51 15.52 6.12 20.44
N GLU A 52 15.77 5.08 19.67
CA GLU A 52 17.09 4.75 19.14
C GLU A 52 17.04 4.65 17.62
N THR A 53 18.10 5.11 16.95
CA THR A 53 18.19 5.02 15.48
C THR A 53 18.72 3.65 15.07
N LEU A 54 17.93 2.92 14.26
CA LEU A 54 18.40 1.70 13.61
C LEU A 54 19.19 2.03 12.35
N LEU A 55 18.67 2.90 11.48
CA LEU A 55 19.24 3.18 10.16
C LEU A 55 18.81 4.56 9.66
N ASP A 56 19.71 5.27 8.99
CA ASP A 56 19.43 6.52 8.29
C ASP A 56 19.81 6.36 6.80
N ILE A 57 18.80 6.35 5.93
CA ILE A 57 18.97 6.28 4.46
C ILE A 57 18.55 7.58 3.77
N ARG A 58 18.37 8.69 4.50
CA ARG A 58 18.03 10.00 3.89
C ARG A 58 18.91 10.38 2.70
N PRO A 59 20.23 10.13 2.71
CA PRO A 59 21.09 10.41 1.55
C PRO A 59 20.75 9.60 0.29
N ARG A 60 19.97 8.51 0.42
CA ARG A 60 19.56 7.66 -0.71
C ARG A 60 18.17 8.03 -1.23
N ILE A 61 17.31 8.62 -0.38
CA ILE A 61 15.97 9.03 -0.76
C ILE A 61 16.03 10.23 -1.71
N LEU A 62 15.21 10.21 -2.73
CA LEU A 62 15.05 11.38 -3.60
C LEU A 62 14.56 12.60 -2.80
N LYS A 63 14.76 13.81 -3.35
CA LYS A 63 14.28 15.04 -2.71
C LYS A 63 12.76 15.08 -2.74
N LEU A 64 12.14 14.97 -1.55
CA LEU A 64 10.69 15.05 -1.39
C LEU A 64 10.17 16.48 -1.48
N GLY A 65 8.87 16.62 -1.85
CA GLY A 65 8.15 17.89 -1.89
C GLY A 65 8.45 18.77 -3.12
N ALA A 66 9.27 18.32 -4.04
CA ALA A 66 9.61 19.07 -5.26
C ALA A 66 8.46 19.05 -6.29
N SER A 67 7.66 17.99 -6.30
CA SER A 67 6.45 17.82 -7.10
C SER A 67 5.23 18.08 -6.20
N GLY A 68 4.08 18.43 -6.74
CA GLY A 68 2.82 18.51 -5.98
C GLY A 68 2.71 19.61 -4.91
N GLY A 69 3.54 20.65 -4.95
CA GLY A 69 3.41 21.81 -4.04
C GLY A 69 3.62 21.50 -2.55
N GLY A 70 4.55 20.59 -2.25
CA GLY A 70 4.89 20.17 -0.88
C GLY A 70 4.25 18.84 -0.47
N TYR A 71 3.25 18.34 -1.18
CA TYR A 71 2.74 16.98 -1.05
C TYR A 71 3.65 16.00 -1.81
N ASP A 72 3.85 14.80 -1.28
CA ASP A 72 4.63 13.74 -1.93
C ASP A 72 4.20 12.36 -1.43
N GLU A 73 4.10 11.39 -2.34
CA GLU A 73 3.81 9.99 -2.01
C GLU A 73 5.05 9.08 -2.14
N ARG A 74 6.20 9.66 -2.47
CA ARG A 74 7.49 8.95 -2.57
C ARG A 74 8.20 8.94 -1.22
N GLY A 75 9.33 8.27 -1.13
CA GLY A 75 10.15 8.20 0.07
C GLY A 75 10.33 6.78 0.59
N LEU A 76 10.54 6.60 1.89
CA LEU A 76 10.58 5.27 2.50
C LEU A 76 9.17 4.78 2.76
N LEU A 77 8.73 3.80 1.96
CA LEU A 77 7.34 3.35 1.86
C LEU A 77 7.11 1.95 2.47
N GLY A 78 8.17 1.17 2.65
CA GLY A 78 8.07 -0.18 3.17
C GLY A 78 9.22 -0.57 4.08
N LEU A 79 8.87 -1.23 5.19
CA LEU A 79 9.77 -1.90 6.10
C LEU A 79 9.16 -3.24 6.48
N ALA A 80 9.92 -4.33 6.33
CA ALA A 80 9.52 -5.65 6.80
C ALA A 80 10.70 -6.38 7.44
N PHE A 81 10.45 -7.05 8.55
CA PHE A 81 11.42 -7.93 9.19
C PHE A 81 11.21 -9.36 8.75
N HIS A 82 12.29 -10.07 8.44
CA HIS A 82 12.24 -11.49 8.18
C HIS A 82 11.56 -12.23 9.36
N PRO A 83 10.76 -13.28 9.13
CA PRO A 83 10.11 -14.02 10.23
C PRO A 83 11.09 -14.53 11.30
N GLN A 84 12.33 -14.73 10.92
CA GLN A 84 13.44 -15.14 11.82
C GLN A 84 14.42 -13.96 12.08
N PHE A 85 13.98 -12.72 12.03
CA PHE A 85 14.84 -11.54 12.20
C PHE A 85 15.69 -11.60 13.47
N HIS A 86 15.13 -12.05 14.58
CA HIS A 86 15.82 -12.19 15.87
C HIS A 86 16.99 -13.19 15.85
N TYR A 87 17.05 -14.09 14.81
CA TYR A 87 18.18 -15.00 14.62
C TYR A 87 19.11 -14.54 13.49
N ASN A 88 18.55 -14.07 12.37
CA ASN A 88 19.31 -13.82 11.15
C ASN A 88 19.58 -12.34 10.87
N GLY A 89 18.94 -11.42 11.60
CA GLY A 89 19.08 -10.00 11.44
C GLY A 89 18.57 -9.43 10.11
N LEU A 90 17.86 -10.21 9.28
CA LEU A 90 17.42 -9.78 7.96
C LEU A 90 16.18 -8.90 8.01
N PHE A 91 16.22 -7.77 7.30
CA PHE A 91 15.08 -6.89 7.10
C PHE A 91 15.10 -6.28 5.70
N TYR A 92 13.97 -5.73 5.27
CA TYR A 92 13.74 -5.31 3.90
C TYR A 92 13.17 -3.91 3.86
N LEU A 93 13.63 -3.13 2.87
CA LEU A 93 13.20 -1.77 2.65
C LEU A 93 12.66 -1.62 1.22
N HIS A 94 11.59 -0.82 1.08
CA HIS A 94 11.10 -0.29 -0.18
C HIS A 94 11.07 1.22 -0.10
N TYR A 95 11.80 1.88 -1.01
CA TYR A 95 11.92 3.34 -1.01
C TYR A 95 12.21 3.89 -2.40
N SER A 96 11.94 5.19 -2.56
CA SER A 96 12.08 5.90 -3.82
C SER A 96 13.42 6.62 -3.93
N VAL A 97 14.13 6.40 -5.05
CA VAL A 97 15.37 7.08 -5.40
C VAL A 97 15.17 7.95 -6.64
N ALA A 98 16.03 8.94 -6.83
CA ALA A 98 15.97 9.80 -8.01
C ALA A 98 16.11 8.96 -9.29
N GLY A 99 15.24 9.23 -10.25
CA GLY A 99 15.40 8.75 -11.62
C GLY A 99 16.56 9.45 -12.32
N THR A 100 17.03 8.87 -13.41
CA THR A 100 17.88 9.60 -14.35
C THR A 100 17.00 10.66 -14.99
N GLN A 101 17.27 11.93 -14.70
CA GLN A 101 16.49 13.03 -15.25
C GLN A 101 16.69 13.11 -16.76
N GLY A 102 15.88 12.37 -17.50
CA GLY A 102 15.64 12.66 -18.90
C GLY A 102 14.65 13.82 -19.02
N PRO A 103 14.65 14.56 -20.12
CA PRO A 103 13.60 15.51 -20.45
C PRO A 103 12.33 14.70 -20.74
N GLY A 104 11.53 14.40 -19.75
CA GLY A 104 10.36 13.63 -20.04
C GLY A 104 9.73 12.88 -18.88
N ALA A 105 10.03 13.26 -17.63
CA ALA A 105 9.11 12.94 -16.55
C ALA A 105 7.70 13.33 -16.99
N LEU A 106 6.77 12.39 -16.87
CA LEU A 106 5.39 12.67 -17.25
C LEU A 106 4.83 13.74 -16.32
N PRO A 107 4.08 14.72 -16.83
CA PRO A 107 3.62 15.83 -16.01
C PRO A 107 2.65 15.33 -14.93
N ASP A 108 2.83 15.81 -13.70
CA ASP A 108 1.99 15.50 -12.54
C ASP A 108 0.50 15.84 -12.78
N SER A 109 0.25 16.81 -13.66
CA SER A 109 -1.09 17.27 -14.03
C SER A 109 -1.73 16.49 -15.18
N PHE A 110 -1.18 15.36 -15.56
CA PHE A 110 -1.79 14.52 -16.59
C PHE A 110 -3.09 13.91 -16.07
N HIS A 111 -4.21 14.49 -16.49
CA HIS A 111 -5.55 14.00 -16.17
C HIS A 111 -6.22 13.53 -17.47
N PRO A 112 -6.12 12.26 -17.81
CA PRO A 112 -6.77 11.75 -18.99
C PRO A 112 -8.30 11.87 -18.87
N ASN A 113 -8.96 12.20 -19.96
CA ASN A 113 -10.41 12.06 -20.05
C ASN A 113 -10.75 10.57 -20.21
N PRO A 114 -11.38 9.92 -19.22
CA PRO A 114 -11.66 8.49 -19.28
C PRO A 114 -12.61 8.09 -20.40
N CYS A 115 -13.36 9.05 -20.97
CA CYS A 115 -14.28 8.83 -22.08
C CYS A 115 -13.68 9.17 -23.46
N ASP A 116 -12.44 9.61 -23.53
CA ASP A 116 -11.74 9.78 -24.81
C ASP A 116 -11.08 8.46 -25.21
N PRO A 117 -11.42 7.86 -26.38
CA PRO A 117 -10.79 6.63 -26.85
C PRO A 117 -9.26 6.69 -26.88
N ARG A 118 -8.70 7.86 -27.19
CA ARG A 118 -7.25 8.06 -27.20
C ARG A 118 -6.65 7.93 -25.81
N THR A 119 -7.40 8.26 -24.78
CA THR A 119 -6.98 8.07 -23.38
C THR A 119 -6.92 6.59 -23.00
N LEU A 120 -7.88 5.80 -23.48
CA LEU A 120 -7.93 4.36 -23.21
C LEU A 120 -6.82 3.58 -23.93
N GLU A 121 -6.29 4.14 -25.01
CA GLU A 121 -5.23 3.56 -25.83
C GLU A 121 -3.84 4.12 -25.53
N LEU A 122 -3.72 4.98 -24.53
CA LEU A 122 -2.43 5.53 -24.14
C LEU A 122 -1.46 4.43 -23.76
N LYS A 123 -0.22 4.59 -24.23
CA LYS A 123 0.87 3.67 -23.93
C LYS A 123 2.07 4.44 -23.40
N TRP A 124 2.70 3.88 -22.41
CA TRP A 124 3.97 4.38 -21.91
C TRP A 124 5.11 3.88 -22.81
N ILE A 125 5.47 4.66 -23.84
CA ILE A 125 6.35 4.22 -24.93
C ILE A 125 7.82 4.37 -24.52
N ASN A 126 8.24 5.56 -24.12
CA ASN A 126 9.64 5.88 -23.84
C ASN A 126 10.00 5.66 -22.36
N ARG A 127 9.80 4.46 -21.85
CA ARG A 127 9.89 4.15 -20.41
C ARG A 127 11.27 4.40 -19.81
N GLU A 128 12.32 4.31 -20.62
CA GLU A 128 13.71 4.56 -20.18
C GLU A 128 14.02 6.04 -19.97
N LEU A 129 13.28 6.91 -20.65
CA LEU A 129 13.50 8.36 -20.64
C LEU A 129 12.38 9.14 -19.95
N GLN A 130 11.17 8.59 -19.92
CA GLN A 130 9.97 9.23 -19.43
C GLN A 130 9.45 8.53 -18.18
N TYR A 131 10.03 8.82 -17.03
CA TYR A 131 9.59 8.36 -15.73
C TYR A 131 9.96 9.37 -14.64
N ASP A 132 9.26 9.34 -13.54
CA ASP A 132 9.45 10.27 -12.43
C ASP A 132 10.61 9.81 -11.52
N HIS A 133 10.55 8.57 -11.03
CA HIS A 133 11.52 8.04 -10.07
C HIS A 133 11.69 6.52 -10.20
N ILE A 134 12.55 5.97 -9.36
CA ILE A 134 12.76 4.53 -9.24
C ILE A 134 12.39 4.11 -7.82
N ASP A 135 11.50 3.12 -7.70
CA ASP A 135 11.30 2.40 -6.45
C ASP A 135 12.28 1.25 -6.35
N THR A 136 13.01 1.17 -5.27
CA THR A 136 13.98 0.10 -5.01
C THR A 136 13.55 -0.74 -3.80
N VAL A 137 13.68 -2.06 -3.94
CA VAL A 137 13.45 -3.03 -2.86
C VAL A 137 14.77 -3.68 -2.51
N GLU A 138 15.20 -3.55 -1.25
CA GLU A 138 16.51 -4.00 -0.79
C GLU A 138 16.41 -4.92 0.43
N GLU A 139 17.34 -5.88 0.48
CA GLU A 139 17.60 -6.72 1.64
C GLU A 139 18.77 -6.17 2.44
N TRP A 140 18.57 -6.00 3.73
CA TRP A 140 19.54 -5.52 4.70
C TRP A 140 19.75 -6.56 5.80
N ILE A 141 20.87 -6.47 6.49
CA ILE A 141 21.18 -7.27 7.67
C ILE A 141 21.63 -6.39 8.82
N LEU A 142 21.07 -6.60 10.00
CA LEU A 142 21.60 -6.07 11.24
C LEU A 142 22.70 -7.02 11.72
N GLN A 143 23.94 -6.57 11.67
CA GLN A 143 25.10 -7.35 12.07
C GLN A 143 25.16 -7.54 13.59
N SER A 144 25.96 -8.49 14.07
CA SER A 144 26.14 -8.76 15.50
C SER A 144 26.72 -7.57 16.30
N ASN A 145 27.38 -6.63 15.62
CA ASN A 145 27.86 -5.37 16.22
C ASN A 145 26.77 -4.28 16.28
N GLY A 146 25.51 -4.59 15.91
CA GLY A 146 24.41 -3.64 15.89
C GLY A 146 24.38 -2.71 14.68
N GLN A 147 25.28 -2.87 13.69
CA GLN A 147 25.30 -2.02 12.50
C GLN A 147 24.51 -2.64 11.35
N PRO A 148 23.58 -1.90 10.73
CA PRO A 148 22.86 -2.36 9.54
C PRO A 148 23.75 -2.26 8.31
N GLN A 149 23.70 -3.29 7.47
CA GLN A 149 24.41 -3.35 6.20
C GLN A 149 23.49 -3.82 5.07
N LYS A 150 23.53 -3.13 3.93
CA LYS A 150 22.86 -3.59 2.72
C LYS A 150 23.49 -4.89 2.22
N ARG A 151 22.66 -5.88 1.90
CA ARG A 151 23.13 -7.15 1.31
C ARG A 151 22.97 -7.21 -0.20
N ARG A 152 21.75 -6.91 -0.69
CA ARG A 152 21.43 -6.95 -2.13
C ARG A 152 20.22 -6.09 -2.45
N THR A 153 20.09 -5.72 -3.71
CA THR A 153 18.84 -5.19 -4.25
C THR A 153 18.01 -6.35 -4.81
N LEU A 154 16.72 -6.36 -4.54
CA LEU A 154 15.79 -7.37 -5.05
C LEU A 154 15.12 -6.90 -6.35
N LEU A 155 14.67 -5.65 -6.39
CA LEU A 155 13.99 -5.04 -7.53
C LEU A 155 14.33 -3.54 -7.63
N ASN A 156 14.37 -3.03 -8.87
CA ASN A 156 14.37 -1.61 -9.20
C ASN A 156 13.28 -1.35 -10.23
N LEU A 157 12.28 -0.53 -9.88
CA LEU A 157 11.08 -0.31 -10.67
C LEU A 157 10.99 1.14 -11.12
N ARG A 158 10.92 1.42 -12.43
CA ARG A 158 10.56 2.75 -12.92
C ARG A 158 9.12 3.05 -12.61
N ARG A 159 8.86 4.26 -12.12
CA ARG A 159 7.51 4.76 -11.83
C ARG A 159 7.19 5.93 -12.75
N PRO A 160 6.05 5.91 -13.46
CA PRO A 160 5.75 6.98 -14.42
C PRO A 160 5.39 8.30 -13.76
N PHE A 161 4.76 8.28 -12.57
CA PHE A 161 4.32 9.46 -11.84
C PHE A 161 4.77 9.41 -10.39
N PHE A 162 4.70 10.56 -9.69
CA PHE A 162 5.16 10.70 -8.30
C PHE A 162 4.20 10.10 -7.26
N ASN A 163 2.97 9.77 -7.65
CA ASN A 163 1.92 9.26 -6.78
C ASN A 163 1.57 7.79 -7.04
N HIS A 164 0.73 7.21 -6.19
CA HIS A 164 0.28 5.81 -6.18
C HIS A 164 1.43 4.80 -6.03
N ASN A 165 2.37 5.09 -5.15
CA ASN A 165 3.50 4.18 -4.88
C ASN A 165 3.18 3.13 -3.81
N GLY A 166 2.02 3.26 -3.14
CA GLY A 166 1.66 2.46 -1.98
C GLY A 166 2.29 2.98 -0.68
N VAL A 167 1.74 2.58 0.45
CA VAL A 167 2.30 2.84 1.78
C VAL A 167 2.26 1.54 2.58
N ASN A 168 3.19 1.35 3.51
CA ASN A 168 3.35 0.07 4.22
C ASN A 168 3.45 -1.13 3.25
N SER A 169 4.17 -0.94 2.16
CA SER A 169 4.19 -1.77 0.96
C SER A 169 4.87 -3.13 1.12
N LEU A 170 5.60 -3.36 2.23
CA LEU A 170 6.26 -4.62 2.52
C LEU A 170 5.67 -5.32 3.74
N ASN A 171 5.48 -6.63 3.61
CA ASN A 171 5.14 -7.53 4.71
C ASN A 171 5.65 -8.95 4.41
N PHE A 172 5.66 -9.84 5.39
CA PHE A 172 5.87 -11.26 5.16
C PHE A 172 4.54 -12.00 5.20
N SER A 173 4.34 -12.89 4.25
CA SER A 173 3.22 -13.82 4.27
C SER A 173 3.47 -14.89 5.34
N PRO A 174 2.62 -15.01 6.35
CA PRO A 174 2.76 -16.05 7.36
C PRO A 174 2.37 -17.44 6.81
N GLU A 175 1.75 -17.51 5.63
CA GLU A 175 1.40 -18.77 4.95
C GLU A 175 2.56 -19.32 4.14
N THR A 176 3.27 -18.47 3.42
CA THR A 176 4.32 -18.88 2.48
C THR A 176 5.73 -18.60 2.97
N GLY A 177 5.87 -17.74 4.01
CA GLY A 177 7.16 -17.25 4.48
C GLY A 177 7.88 -16.32 3.50
N LYS A 178 7.22 -15.91 2.41
CA LYS A 178 7.79 -15.04 1.40
C LYS A 178 7.55 -13.56 1.72
N LEU A 179 8.44 -12.70 1.23
CA LEU A 179 8.26 -11.25 1.26
C LEU A 179 7.14 -10.87 0.29
N VAL A 180 6.19 -10.06 0.75
CA VAL A 180 5.11 -9.51 -0.08
C VAL A 180 5.40 -8.05 -0.35
N LEU A 181 5.43 -7.69 -1.63
CA LEU A 181 5.48 -6.32 -2.14
C LEU A 181 4.11 -5.94 -2.70
N THR A 182 3.60 -4.80 -2.31
CA THR A 182 2.39 -4.21 -2.89
C THR A 182 2.77 -2.96 -3.69
N THR A 183 2.27 -2.85 -4.91
CA THR A 183 2.53 -1.72 -5.81
C THR A 183 1.22 -1.07 -6.25
N GLY A 184 1.20 0.26 -6.32
CA GLY A 184 0.10 0.96 -6.99
C GLY A 184 0.26 0.96 -8.51
N ASP A 185 -0.75 1.50 -9.21
CA ASP A 185 -0.87 1.50 -10.67
C ASP A 185 0.16 2.38 -11.42
N GLY A 186 0.97 3.14 -10.70
CA GLY A 186 1.98 4.02 -11.28
C GLY A 186 1.60 5.49 -11.23
N GLY A 187 0.37 5.83 -10.86
CA GLY A 187 -0.04 7.20 -10.61
C GLY A 187 -0.93 7.83 -11.67
N SER A 188 -1.16 9.13 -11.52
CA SER A 188 -2.10 9.93 -12.31
C SER A 188 -3.57 9.53 -12.11
N GLY A 189 -4.49 10.06 -12.92
CA GLY A 189 -5.90 9.71 -12.89
C GLY A 189 -6.22 8.53 -13.80
N TYR A 190 -7.04 7.60 -13.33
CA TYR A 190 -7.59 6.47 -14.10
C TYR A 190 -6.55 5.55 -14.77
N ASP A 191 -5.36 5.38 -14.16
CA ASP A 191 -4.31 4.50 -14.71
C ASP A 191 -4.17 4.66 -16.24
N PRO A 192 -3.61 5.78 -16.70
CA PRO A 192 -3.69 6.15 -18.12
C PRO A 192 -3.05 5.13 -19.06
N PHE A 193 -2.15 4.32 -18.55
CA PHE A 193 -1.44 3.28 -19.31
C PHE A 193 -2.01 1.88 -19.09
N ASN A 194 -3.07 1.73 -18.28
CA ASN A 194 -3.69 0.47 -17.91
C ASN A 194 -2.73 -0.57 -17.31
N LEU A 195 -1.76 -0.09 -16.53
CA LEU A 195 -0.72 -0.94 -15.95
C LEU A 195 -1.28 -1.93 -14.93
N ALA A 196 -2.34 -1.54 -14.20
CA ALA A 196 -2.92 -2.39 -13.16
C ALA A 196 -3.53 -3.69 -13.72
N GLN A 197 -4.03 -3.68 -14.97
CA GLN A 197 -4.65 -4.85 -15.62
C GLN A 197 -3.68 -5.63 -16.51
N ASP A 198 -2.60 -5.02 -16.99
CA ASP A 198 -1.62 -5.72 -17.81
C ASP A 198 -0.84 -6.74 -16.96
N ASP A 199 -0.92 -8.02 -17.31
CA ASP A 199 -0.30 -9.12 -16.56
C ASP A 199 1.23 -9.09 -16.60
N MET A 200 1.82 -8.38 -17.55
CA MET A 200 3.27 -8.25 -17.66
C MET A 200 3.85 -7.08 -16.87
N GLU A 201 3.03 -6.10 -16.50
CA GLU A 201 3.43 -4.94 -15.71
C GLU A 201 3.57 -5.28 -14.23
N ILE A 202 4.59 -4.71 -13.58
CA ILE A 202 4.80 -4.89 -12.14
C ILE A 202 3.92 -3.93 -11.33
N ALA A 203 3.52 -2.80 -11.91
CA ALA A 203 2.62 -1.83 -11.30
C ALA A 203 1.20 -2.39 -11.12
N GLY A 204 0.50 -1.96 -10.06
CA GLY A 204 -0.89 -2.36 -9.77
C GLY A 204 -1.05 -3.81 -9.34
N LYS A 205 -0.06 -4.38 -8.64
CA LYS A 205 0.01 -5.79 -8.26
C LYS A 205 0.28 -6.00 -6.76
N ILE A 206 -0.04 -7.18 -6.28
CA ILE A 206 0.50 -7.76 -5.05
C ILE A 206 1.38 -8.94 -5.45
N ILE A 207 2.65 -8.92 -5.02
CA ILE A 207 3.69 -9.85 -5.49
C ILE A 207 4.36 -10.48 -4.28
N GLU A 208 4.52 -11.81 -4.29
CA GLU A 208 5.42 -12.52 -3.39
C GLU A 208 6.82 -12.64 -4.00
N ILE A 209 7.83 -12.43 -3.17
CA ILE A 209 9.25 -12.58 -3.50
C ILE A 209 9.83 -13.67 -2.60
N ASP A 210 10.29 -14.76 -3.19
CA ASP A 210 10.99 -15.83 -2.48
C ASP A 210 12.43 -15.39 -2.16
N VAL A 211 12.61 -14.72 -1.04
CA VAL A 211 13.92 -14.20 -0.59
C VAL A 211 14.88 -15.28 -0.11
N ALA A 212 14.40 -16.50 0.13
CA ALA A 212 15.25 -17.64 0.48
C ALA A 212 16.02 -18.19 -0.73
N LYS A 213 15.51 -17.97 -1.94
CA LYS A 213 16.25 -18.29 -3.17
C LYS A 213 17.41 -17.32 -3.34
N ASN A 214 18.60 -17.88 -3.37
CA ASN A 214 19.80 -17.12 -3.62
C ASN A 214 19.96 -16.91 -5.14
N THR A 215 19.72 -15.67 -5.59
CA THR A 215 19.99 -15.32 -6.99
C THR A 215 21.42 -14.82 -7.13
N SER A 216 22.08 -15.17 -8.23
CA SER A 216 23.40 -14.63 -8.57
C SER A 216 23.35 -13.14 -8.95
N VAL A 217 22.16 -12.57 -9.07
CA VAL A 217 21.93 -11.18 -9.47
C VAL A 217 21.80 -10.31 -8.22
N HIS A 218 22.87 -9.61 -7.86
CA HIS A 218 22.89 -8.72 -6.69
C HIS A 218 22.46 -7.28 -7.00
N ASN A 219 22.42 -6.92 -8.27
CA ASN A 219 22.05 -5.57 -8.73
C ASN A 219 21.17 -5.69 -9.99
N PRO A 220 19.85 -5.90 -9.81
CA PRO A 220 18.94 -6.09 -10.92
C PRO A 220 18.81 -4.82 -11.78
N PRO A 221 18.48 -4.97 -13.07
CA PRO A 221 18.21 -3.84 -13.95
C PRO A 221 17.01 -3.03 -13.44
N ILE A 222 16.90 -1.80 -13.90
CA ILE A 222 15.73 -0.96 -13.68
C ILE A 222 14.69 -1.33 -14.74
N VAL A 223 13.53 -1.82 -14.30
CA VAL A 223 12.50 -2.40 -15.16
C VAL A 223 11.12 -1.79 -14.89
N THR A 224 10.17 -2.11 -15.75
CA THR A 224 8.73 -1.86 -15.54
C THR A 224 7.94 -3.16 -15.62
N ARG A 225 8.46 -4.15 -16.34
CA ARG A 225 7.78 -5.38 -16.70
C ARG A 225 8.52 -6.60 -16.18
N PHE A 226 7.77 -7.68 -15.95
CA PHE A 226 8.34 -8.96 -15.50
C PHE A 226 9.28 -9.60 -16.51
N ASP A 227 9.02 -9.47 -17.83
CA ASP A 227 9.85 -10.03 -18.90
C ASP A 227 11.18 -9.30 -19.10
N GLU A 228 11.34 -8.09 -18.55
CA GLU A 228 12.62 -7.36 -18.52
C GLU A 228 13.57 -7.85 -17.41
N LEU A 229 13.07 -8.61 -16.44
CA LEU A 229 13.88 -9.13 -15.35
C LEU A 229 14.73 -10.33 -15.78
N PRO A 230 15.95 -10.49 -15.25
CA PRO A 230 16.73 -11.73 -15.42
C PRO A 230 15.96 -12.96 -14.93
N VAL A 231 16.08 -14.07 -15.65
CA VAL A 231 15.39 -15.34 -15.33
C VAL A 231 15.52 -15.76 -13.85
N PRO A 232 16.73 -15.70 -13.22
CA PRO A 232 16.84 -16.08 -11.79
C PRO A 232 15.98 -15.21 -10.86
N ILE A 233 15.67 -13.96 -11.23
CA ILE A 233 14.76 -13.10 -10.47
C ILE A 233 13.30 -13.47 -10.77
N GLN A 234 12.95 -13.67 -12.06
CA GLN A 234 11.60 -14.10 -12.45
C GLN A 234 11.14 -15.35 -11.67
N GLU A 235 12.05 -16.32 -11.47
CA GLU A 235 11.80 -17.55 -10.73
C GLU A 235 11.52 -17.35 -9.24
N THR A 236 11.86 -16.19 -8.68
CA THR A 236 11.55 -15.86 -7.28
C THR A 236 10.18 -15.23 -7.11
N LEU A 237 9.56 -14.75 -8.19
CA LEU A 237 8.38 -13.91 -8.15
C LEU A 237 7.10 -14.69 -8.42
N THR A 238 6.06 -14.34 -7.67
CA THR A 238 4.71 -14.89 -7.83
C THR A 238 3.70 -13.76 -7.65
N VAL A 239 2.80 -13.58 -8.60
CA VAL A 239 1.73 -12.57 -8.52
C VAL A 239 0.54 -13.15 -7.78
N ILE A 240 0.08 -12.47 -6.73
CA ILE A 240 -1.09 -12.83 -5.92
C ILE A 240 -2.35 -12.17 -6.46
N ALA A 241 -2.24 -10.90 -6.85
CA ALA A 241 -3.38 -10.09 -7.26
C ALA A 241 -2.98 -9.00 -8.23
N LYS A 242 -3.97 -8.53 -9.03
CA LYS A 242 -3.88 -7.39 -9.94
C LYS A 242 -5.06 -6.43 -9.77
N GLY A 243 -5.07 -5.36 -10.56
CA GLY A 243 -6.16 -4.39 -10.52
C GLY A 243 -6.13 -3.50 -9.28
N VAL A 244 -4.94 -3.18 -8.79
CA VAL A 244 -4.69 -2.27 -7.66
C VAL A 244 -4.48 -0.86 -8.18
N ARG A 245 -5.17 0.14 -7.58
CA ARG A 245 -4.92 1.56 -7.86
C ARG A 245 -3.79 2.09 -6.98
N ASN A 246 -4.05 2.35 -5.73
CA ASN A 246 -3.07 2.68 -4.68
C ASN A 246 -3.42 1.87 -3.42
N ILE A 247 -2.44 1.46 -2.64
CA ILE A 247 -2.62 0.39 -1.66
C ILE A 247 -1.94 0.70 -0.33
N THR A 248 -2.60 0.34 0.77
CA THR A 248 -2.08 0.53 2.13
C THR A 248 -1.28 -0.67 2.65
N GLY A 249 -0.80 -1.53 1.74
CA GLY A 249 -0.18 -2.80 2.11
C GLY A 249 -1.19 -3.91 2.38
N ILE A 250 -0.67 -5.05 2.79
CA ILE A 250 -1.46 -6.23 3.13
C ILE A 250 -1.24 -6.58 4.61
N SER A 251 -2.32 -6.90 5.32
CA SER A 251 -2.28 -7.40 6.69
C SER A 251 -2.91 -8.78 6.80
N TYR A 252 -2.53 -9.54 7.81
CA TYR A 252 -2.90 -10.94 7.97
C TYR A 252 -3.51 -11.16 9.35
N GLN A 253 -4.61 -11.92 9.40
CA GLN A 253 -5.21 -12.39 10.63
C GLN A 253 -5.22 -13.91 10.62
N ARG A 254 -4.68 -14.54 11.65
CA ARG A 254 -4.79 -15.97 11.80
C ARG A 254 -6.23 -16.41 12.06
N PHE A 255 -6.71 -17.37 11.31
CA PHE A 255 -8.04 -17.95 11.47
C PHE A 255 -7.95 -19.49 11.34
N TYR A 256 -7.94 -20.16 12.47
CA TYR A 256 -7.63 -21.60 12.56
C TYR A 256 -6.29 -21.94 11.89
N ASN A 257 -6.32 -22.74 10.82
CA ASN A 257 -5.14 -23.17 10.05
C ASN A 257 -4.89 -22.31 8.80
N GLN A 258 -5.57 -21.19 8.66
CA GLN A 258 -5.52 -20.29 7.50
C GLN A 258 -5.27 -18.86 7.95
N TYR A 259 -5.11 -17.97 6.98
CA TYR A 259 -4.99 -16.53 7.23
C TYR A 259 -5.99 -15.77 6.37
N ILE A 260 -6.72 -14.88 7.01
CA ILE A 260 -7.50 -13.85 6.31
C ILE A 260 -6.52 -12.73 5.97
N LYS A 261 -6.48 -12.35 4.69
CA LYS A 261 -5.74 -11.20 4.18
C LYS A 261 -6.67 -10.00 4.12
N TYR A 262 -6.17 -8.85 4.55
CA TYR A 262 -6.88 -7.57 4.43
C TYR A 262 -6.06 -6.61 3.62
N VAL A 263 -6.71 -5.91 2.70
CA VAL A 263 -6.09 -4.95 1.78
C VAL A 263 -6.95 -3.69 1.74
N GLY A 264 -6.33 -2.54 1.92
CA GLY A 264 -6.95 -1.24 1.71
C GLY A 264 -6.56 -0.68 0.35
N ILE A 265 -7.53 -0.28 -0.46
CA ILE A 265 -7.29 0.34 -1.76
C ILE A 265 -7.92 1.73 -1.78
N VAL A 266 -7.09 2.72 -2.07
CA VAL A 266 -7.46 4.13 -2.21
C VAL A 266 -8.17 4.33 -3.54
N GLY A 267 -9.37 4.89 -3.49
CA GLY A 267 -10.17 5.18 -4.68
C GLY A 267 -9.74 6.44 -5.43
N GLN A 268 -10.39 6.68 -6.56
CA GLN A 268 -10.14 7.86 -7.40
C GLN A 268 -11.06 9.01 -7.01
N ASP A 269 -12.37 8.80 -7.13
CA ASP A 269 -13.37 9.87 -7.01
C ASP A 269 -14.57 9.51 -6.12
N LEU A 270 -14.82 8.22 -5.92
CA LEU A 270 -16.06 7.75 -5.32
C LEU A 270 -15.88 7.20 -3.90
N VAL A 271 -15.05 6.16 -3.76
CA VAL A 271 -14.99 5.38 -2.52
C VAL A 271 -13.60 4.87 -2.19
N GLU A 272 -13.30 4.87 -0.91
CA GLU A 272 -12.25 4.07 -0.31
C GLU A 272 -12.77 2.67 -0.04
N SER A 273 -11.94 1.64 -0.20
CA SER A 273 -12.41 0.26 -0.10
C SER A 273 -11.45 -0.66 0.65
N ILE A 274 -12.02 -1.51 1.51
CA ILE A 274 -11.31 -2.56 2.21
C ILE A 274 -11.76 -3.90 1.66
N TYR A 275 -10.80 -4.73 1.32
CA TYR A 275 -10.99 -6.08 0.79
C TYR A 275 -10.47 -7.13 1.75
N SER A 276 -11.06 -8.33 1.70
CA SER A 276 -10.51 -9.49 2.39
C SER A 276 -10.66 -10.75 1.57
N PHE A 277 -9.71 -11.65 1.70
CA PHE A 277 -9.75 -12.98 1.09
C PHE A 277 -8.95 -14.00 1.92
N VAL A 278 -9.34 -15.25 1.82
CA VAL A 278 -8.65 -16.38 2.46
C VAL A 278 -7.93 -17.20 1.40
N HIS A 279 -8.68 -17.65 0.40
CA HIS A 279 -8.17 -18.47 -0.69
C HIS A 279 -7.81 -17.61 -1.89
N TYR A 280 -6.72 -17.95 -2.53
CA TYR A 280 -6.27 -17.34 -3.77
C TYR A 280 -5.37 -18.34 -4.53
N LYS A 281 -5.27 -18.16 -5.83
CA LYS A 281 -4.38 -18.94 -6.68
C LYS A 281 -3.28 -18.03 -7.20
N PRO A 282 -2.09 -18.07 -6.62
CA PRO A 282 -0.99 -17.23 -7.09
C PRO A 282 -0.47 -17.76 -8.43
N ILE A 283 0.00 -16.83 -9.29
CA ILE A 283 0.56 -17.18 -10.60
C ILE A 283 2.05 -16.88 -10.59
N PRO A 284 2.94 -17.88 -10.76
CA PRO A 284 4.36 -17.65 -10.95
C PRO A 284 4.63 -16.74 -12.16
N VAL A 285 5.54 -15.79 -12.02
CA VAL A 285 5.88 -14.84 -13.10
C VAL A 285 6.35 -15.56 -14.36
N THR A 286 7.08 -16.65 -14.23
CA THR A 286 7.51 -17.49 -15.36
C THR A 286 6.33 -18.06 -16.16
N GLN A 287 5.19 -18.36 -15.51
CA GLN A 287 3.97 -18.79 -16.20
C GLN A 287 3.28 -17.65 -16.94
N LEU A 288 3.25 -16.44 -16.36
CA LEU A 288 2.73 -15.25 -17.03
C LEU A 288 3.53 -14.96 -18.32
N ILE A 289 4.85 -14.98 -18.22
CA ILE A 289 5.74 -14.76 -19.37
C ILE A 289 5.52 -15.85 -20.44
N GLN A 290 5.44 -17.12 -20.05
CA GLN A 290 5.19 -18.21 -21.00
C GLN A 290 3.83 -18.07 -21.69
N ALA A 291 2.79 -17.70 -20.97
CA ALA A 291 1.45 -17.47 -21.53
C ALA A 291 1.49 -16.32 -22.56
N SER A 292 2.15 -15.21 -22.23
CA SER A 292 2.34 -14.08 -23.15
C SER A 292 3.06 -14.46 -24.44
N LEU A 293 4.14 -15.26 -24.34
CA LEU A 293 4.91 -15.72 -25.49
C LEU A 293 4.12 -16.65 -26.43
N THR A 294 3.16 -17.39 -25.89
CA THR A 294 2.33 -18.35 -26.65
C THR A 294 0.97 -17.78 -27.06
N ASN A 295 0.69 -16.51 -26.75
CA ASN A 295 -0.64 -15.90 -26.88
C ASN A 295 -1.74 -16.73 -26.21
N ALA A 296 -1.40 -17.44 -25.14
CA ALA A 296 -2.34 -18.19 -24.32
C ALA A 296 -2.81 -17.31 -23.16
N GLU A 297 -4.08 -17.44 -22.79
CA GLU A 297 -4.56 -16.84 -21.54
C GLU A 297 -3.98 -17.64 -20.36
N PRO A 298 -3.36 -16.99 -19.36
CA PRO A 298 -2.95 -17.70 -18.15
C PRO A 298 -4.21 -18.20 -17.44
N ASP A 299 -4.09 -19.37 -16.82
CA ASP A 299 -5.17 -19.90 -15.96
C ASP A 299 -5.35 -18.97 -14.74
N GLN A 300 -6.39 -18.15 -14.81
CA GLN A 300 -6.73 -17.14 -13.79
C GLN A 300 -7.84 -17.61 -12.84
N ASP A 301 -8.27 -18.84 -12.90
CA ASP A 301 -9.29 -19.36 -11.97
C ASP A 301 -8.80 -19.27 -10.52
N GLY A 302 -9.51 -18.53 -9.68
CA GLY A 302 -9.10 -18.23 -8.31
C GLY A 302 -8.03 -17.16 -8.15
N PHE A 303 -7.58 -16.51 -9.23
CA PHE A 303 -6.69 -15.35 -9.17
C PHE A 303 -7.45 -14.08 -8.74
N ILE A 304 -6.83 -13.27 -7.90
CA ILE A 304 -7.47 -12.07 -7.36
C ILE A 304 -7.33 -10.90 -8.34
N ASN A 305 -8.46 -10.30 -8.73
CA ASN A 305 -8.51 -9.04 -9.45
C ASN A 305 -9.41 -8.06 -8.68
N PHE A 306 -8.87 -6.91 -8.28
CA PHE A 306 -9.64 -5.86 -7.60
C PHE A 306 -10.45 -4.98 -8.56
N GLY A 307 -10.18 -5.07 -9.88
CA GLY A 307 -10.99 -4.47 -10.92
C GLY A 307 -10.59 -3.07 -11.37
N TRP A 308 -9.60 -2.42 -10.76
CA TRP A 308 -9.10 -1.12 -11.22
C TRP A 308 -8.47 -1.29 -12.62
N ARG A 309 -8.72 -0.43 -13.60
CA ARG A 309 -9.36 0.91 -13.60
C ARG A 309 -10.86 0.89 -13.98
N GLY A 310 -11.45 -0.27 -14.27
CA GLY A 310 -12.86 -0.38 -14.62
C GLY A 310 -13.79 -0.23 -13.42
N TRP A 311 -13.30 -0.55 -12.22
CA TRP A 311 -14.09 -0.52 -10.99
C TRP A 311 -13.35 0.17 -9.85
N GLU A 312 -14.11 0.94 -9.08
CA GLU A 312 -13.69 1.58 -7.85
C GLU A 312 -14.56 1.05 -6.71
N GLY A 313 -13.98 0.17 -5.89
CA GLY A 313 -14.74 -0.58 -4.90
C GLY A 313 -15.89 -1.37 -5.54
N PRO A 314 -17.13 -1.20 -5.06
CA PRO A 314 -18.29 -1.90 -5.62
C PRO A 314 -18.85 -1.26 -6.90
N PHE A 315 -18.34 -0.09 -7.30
CA PHE A 315 -18.95 0.73 -8.37
C PHE A 315 -18.13 0.70 -9.65
N PRO A 316 -18.79 0.67 -10.82
CA PRO A 316 -18.11 0.91 -12.08
C PRO A 316 -17.61 2.36 -12.15
N THR A 317 -16.39 2.55 -12.65
CA THR A 317 -15.84 3.88 -12.92
C THR A 317 -16.56 4.55 -14.12
N PRO A 318 -16.36 5.85 -14.37
CA PRO A 318 -16.84 6.52 -15.56
C PRO A 318 -16.46 5.81 -16.87
N ILE A 319 -15.33 5.14 -16.93
CA ILE A 319 -14.90 4.35 -18.09
C ILE A 319 -15.98 3.33 -18.50
N ILE A 320 -16.58 2.62 -17.56
CA ILE A 320 -17.62 1.64 -17.84
C ILE A 320 -19.01 2.29 -17.86
N ARG A 321 -19.32 3.10 -16.86
CA ARG A 321 -20.67 3.62 -16.63
C ARG A 321 -21.04 4.76 -17.58
N ASP A 322 -20.20 5.79 -17.60
CA ASP A 322 -20.56 7.06 -18.24
C ASP A 322 -20.12 7.09 -19.70
N CYS A 323 -19.14 6.28 -20.06
CA CYS A 323 -18.63 6.20 -21.41
C CYS A 323 -19.34 5.15 -22.28
N SER A 324 -20.08 4.22 -21.68
CA SER A 324 -20.78 3.15 -22.41
C SER A 324 -21.80 3.63 -23.43
N GLY A 325 -22.37 4.82 -23.23
CA GLY A 325 -23.27 5.47 -24.20
C GLY A 325 -22.59 6.48 -25.12
N ASN A 326 -21.28 6.66 -25.04
CA ASN A 326 -20.54 7.61 -25.84
C ASN A 326 -20.27 7.01 -27.23
N PRO A 327 -20.84 7.57 -28.36
CA PRO A 327 -20.66 7.04 -29.66
C PRO A 327 -19.21 7.12 -30.18
N SER A 328 -18.34 7.83 -29.51
CA SER A 328 -16.91 7.89 -29.84
C SER A 328 -16.09 6.72 -29.29
N LEU A 329 -16.68 5.91 -28.38
CA LEU A 329 -16.03 4.73 -27.85
C LEU A 329 -16.45 3.49 -28.63
N ASP A 330 -15.47 2.69 -29.03
CA ASP A 330 -15.70 1.38 -29.63
C ASP A 330 -16.35 0.45 -28.60
N ASP A 331 -17.48 -0.16 -28.97
CA ASP A 331 -18.20 -1.14 -28.16
C ASP A 331 -17.29 -2.30 -27.68
N LYS A 332 -16.29 -2.66 -28.48
CA LYS A 332 -15.32 -3.69 -28.14
C LYS A 332 -14.41 -3.29 -26.98
N THR A 333 -14.01 -2.01 -26.90
CA THR A 333 -13.21 -1.49 -25.79
C THR A 333 -14.01 -1.56 -24.50
N ILE A 334 -15.28 -1.19 -24.53
CA ILE A 334 -16.18 -1.28 -23.38
C ILE A 334 -16.43 -2.73 -22.99
N ALA A 335 -16.67 -3.61 -23.97
CA ALA A 335 -16.83 -5.04 -23.75
C ALA A 335 -15.58 -5.65 -23.12
N TYR A 336 -14.40 -5.28 -23.59
CA TYR A 336 -13.12 -5.71 -22.99
C TYR A 336 -13.02 -5.33 -21.51
N TYR A 337 -13.33 -4.08 -21.15
CA TYR A 337 -13.32 -3.68 -19.73
C TYR A 337 -14.41 -4.40 -18.93
N ASN A 338 -15.61 -4.58 -19.48
CA ASN A 338 -16.67 -5.35 -18.84
C ASN A 338 -16.28 -6.82 -18.64
N GLU A 339 -15.64 -7.43 -19.62
CA GLU A 339 -15.14 -8.79 -19.56
C GLU A 339 -13.93 -8.89 -18.61
N ALA A 340 -12.92 -8.05 -18.79
CA ALA A 340 -11.75 -8.01 -17.95
C ALA A 340 -12.08 -7.77 -16.47
N VAL A 341 -13.19 -7.13 -16.21
CA VAL A 341 -13.63 -6.85 -14.86
C VAL A 341 -14.62 -7.88 -14.32
N LYS A 342 -15.36 -8.52 -15.18
CA LYS A 342 -16.21 -9.65 -14.80
C LYS A 342 -15.43 -10.92 -14.57
N VAL A 343 -14.34 -11.00 -15.14
CA VAL A 343 -13.62 -12.11 -15.16
C VAL A 343 -13.28 -12.60 -14.05
N SER A 344 -13.60 -12.64 -13.83
CA SER A 344 -13.50 -13.22 -13.25
C SER A 344 -13.49 -14.10 -12.89
N VAL A 345 -13.35 -14.35 -13.45
CA VAL A 345 -12.59 -14.65 -12.60
C VAL A 345 -12.85 -13.84 -11.50
N GLY A 346 -13.78 -13.56 -11.16
CA GLY A 346 -14.30 -12.98 -10.03
C GLY A 346 -13.53 -11.80 -9.53
N ARG A 347 -13.87 -10.64 -9.96
CA ARG A 347 -13.58 -9.43 -9.23
C ARG A 347 -13.94 -9.62 -7.76
N LEU A 348 -12.95 -9.51 -6.88
CA LEU A 348 -13.20 -9.59 -5.45
C LEU A 348 -14.01 -8.37 -5.00
N PRO A 349 -15.21 -8.51 -4.43
CA PRO A 349 -15.94 -7.38 -3.86
C PRO A 349 -15.28 -6.93 -2.56
N PRO A 350 -15.32 -5.61 -2.24
CA PRO A 350 -14.87 -5.13 -0.94
C PRO A 350 -15.77 -5.62 0.20
N ILE A 351 -15.20 -5.75 1.39
CA ILE A 351 -15.98 -6.04 2.62
C ILE A 351 -16.62 -4.79 3.21
N THR A 352 -16.02 -3.62 2.97
CA THR A 352 -16.61 -2.33 3.32
C THR A 352 -16.07 -1.23 2.41
N SER A 353 -16.88 -0.19 2.24
CA SER A 353 -16.48 1.01 1.49
C SER A 353 -17.11 2.25 2.13
N TYR A 354 -16.44 3.38 2.04
CA TYR A 354 -16.96 4.68 2.43
C TYR A 354 -16.70 5.72 1.34
N PHE A 355 -17.60 6.70 1.23
CA PHE A 355 -17.56 7.65 0.13
C PHE A 355 -16.65 8.84 0.40
N HIS A 356 -16.08 9.43 -0.66
CA HIS A 356 -15.45 10.74 -0.61
C HIS A 356 -16.46 11.86 -0.31
N GLN A 357 -17.75 11.60 -0.57
CA GLN A 357 -18.88 12.43 -0.17
C GLN A 357 -19.97 11.49 0.35
N ASP A 358 -19.88 11.11 1.63
CA ASP A 358 -20.81 10.14 2.21
C ASP A 358 -22.13 10.82 2.56
N PRO A 359 -23.27 10.37 1.97
CA PRO A 359 -24.56 10.98 2.23
C PRO A 359 -25.18 10.56 3.58
N ARG A 360 -24.58 9.59 4.27
CA ARG A 360 -25.10 9.04 5.53
C ARG A 360 -24.64 9.90 6.71
N PRO A 361 -25.54 10.37 7.58
CA PRO A 361 -25.23 11.33 8.64
C PRO A 361 -24.36 10.76 9.77
N ASP A 362 -24.29 9.44 9.92
CA ASP A 362 -23.48 8.73 10.93
C ASP A 362 -22.12 8.28 10.40
N LYS A 363 -21.79 8.62 9.16
CA LYS A 363 -20.53 8.30 8.50
C LYS A 363 -19.68 9.57 8.32
N PHE A 364 -18.51 9.38 7.75
CA PHE A 364 -17.64 10.48 7.39
C PHE A 364 -17.33 10.45 5.90
N SER A 365 -17.06 11.59 5.35
CA SER A 365 -16.48 11.73 4.00
C SER A 365 -14.97 11.64 4.11
N GLY A 366 -14.37 10.66 3.44
CA GLY A 366 -12.93 10.40 3.48
C GLY A 366 -12.17 11.03 2.33
N THR A 367 -10.86 10.88 2.36
CA THR A 367 -9.98 11.37 1.29
C THR A 367 -9.01 10.32 0.80
N ALA A 368 -8.48 9.49 1.70
CA ALA A 368 -7.56 8.41 1.36
C ALA A 368 -7.46 7.42 2.53
N LEU A 369 -7.72 6.17 2.26
CA LEU A 369 -7.48 5.06 3.18
C LEU A 369 -5.98 4.86 3.37
N THR A 370 -5.47 4.91 4.61
CA THR A 370 -4.03 4.91 4.90
C THR A 370 -3.53 3.72 5.71
N GLY A 371 -4.43 2.94 6.29
CA GLY A 371 -4.05 1.76 7.06
C GLY A 371 -5.21 0.83 7.31
N VAL A 372 -4.94 -0.48 7.31
CA VAL A 372 -5.92 -1.53 7.61
C VAL A 372 -5.24 -2.61 8.45
N GLN A 373 -5.71 -2.83 9.67
CA GLN A 373 -5.15 -3.82 10.59
C GLN A 373 -6.23 -4.61 11.33
N PRO A 374 -6.13 -5.94 11.42
CA PRO A 374 -6.95 -6.71 12.33
C PRO A 374 -6.54 -6.44 13.78
N TYR A 375 -7.51 -6.40 14.69
CA TYR A 375 -7.28 -6.27 16.12
C TYR A 375 -7.83 -7.49 16.86
N MET A 376 -6.94 -8.24 17.50
CA MET A 376 -7.24 -9.50 18.20
C MET A 376 -7.20 -9.35 19.73
N GLY A 377 -6.86 -8.16 20.21
CA GLY A 377 -6.74 -7.87 21.64
C GLY A 377 -8.06 -7.73 22.35
N TYR A 378 -8.02 -7.84 23.67
CA TYR A 378 -9.15 -7.64 24.57
C TYR A 378 -9.03 -6.38 25.42
N ARG A 379 -7.94 -5.62 25.26
CA ARG A 379 -7.76 -4.34 26.00
C ARG A 379 -8.81 -3.30 25.60
N ILE A 380 -9.26 -3.34 24.32
CA ILE A 380 -10.40 -2.57 23.80
C ILE A 380 -11.47 -3.59 23.40
N PRO A 381 -12.32 -4.05 24.35
CA PRO A 381 -13.20 -5.20 24.12
C PRO A 381 -14.16 -5.02 22.95
N ASP A 382 -14.59 -3.79 22.70
CA ASP A 382 -15.52 -3.46 21.62
C ASP A 382 -14.88 -3.55 20.22
N LEU A 383 -13.54 -3.59 20.14
CA LEU A 383 -12.79 -3.79 18.89
C LEU A 383 -12.32 -5.23 18.70
N ALA A 384 -12.44 -6.11 19.70
CA ALA A 384 -11.96 -7.49 19.60
C ALA A 384 -12.53 -8.21 18.36
N GLY A 385 -11.67 -8.78 17.53
CA GLY A 385 -12.02 -9.45 16.27
C GLY A 385 -12.49 -8.52 15.16
N SER A 386 -12.25 -7.20 15.27
CA SER A 386 -12.57 -6.22 14.23
C SER A 386 -11.37 -5.93 13.35
N VAL A 387 -11.65 -5.36 12.18
CA VAL A 387 -10.66 -4.73 11.31
C VAL A 387 -10.73 -3.23 11.53
N VAL A 388 -9.64 -2.66 12.01
CA VAL A 388 -9.49 -1.23 12.27
C VAL A 388 -8.81 -0.59 11.06
N PHE A 389 -9.25 0.60 10.67
CA PHE A 389 -8.70 1.31 9.54
C PHE A 389 -8.63 2.82 9.79
N THR A 390 -7.78 3.48 9.02
CA THR A 390 -7.55 4.93 9.10
C THR A 390 -7.79 5.60 7.77
N ASP A 391 -8.37 6.80 7.80
CA ASP A 391 -8.39 7.73 6.67
C ASP A 391 -7.47 8.92 6.96
N PHE A 392 -6.81 9.39 5.91
CA PHE A 392 -5.82 10.46 5.98
C PHE A 392 -6.39 11.72 6.61
N VAL A 393 -7.55 12.17 6.11
CA VAL A 393 -8.24 13.35 6.63
C VAL A 393 -9.71 13.35 6.26
N ARG A 394 -10.57 13.70 7.22
CA ARG A 394 -12.00 13.90 6.98
C ARG A 394 -12.21 15.10 6.05
N LYS A 395 -13.00 14.91 5.00
CA LYS A 395 -13.39 15.97 4.09
C LYS A 395 -14.60 16.73 4.69
N GLU A 396 -14.34 17.75 5.48
CA GLU A 396 -15.38 18.66 5.98
C GLU A 396 -15.21 20.02 5.32
N GLU A 397 -16.31 20.64 4.87
CA GLU A 397 -16.32 21.79 3.95
C GLU A 397 -15.72 23.09 4.50
N SER A 398 -15.30 23.17 5.75
CA SER A 398 -14.80 24.42 6.32
C SER A 398 -13.96 24.30 7.59
N GLN A 399 -13.57 23.11 8.03
CA GLN A 399 -12.88 22.99 9.32
C GLN A 399 -11.36 23.00 9.18
N SER A 400 -10.75 24.06 9.67
CA SER A 400 -9.35 24.09 10.10
C SER A 400 -9.37 24.01 11.64
N PRO A 401 -8.56 23.13 12.24
CA PRO A 401 -7.56 22.24 11.66
C PRO A 401 -8.11 20.93 11.10
N SER A 402 -7.43 20.39 10.09
CA SER A 402 -7.76 19.09 9.48
C SER A 402 -7.60 17.93 10.48
N ARG A 403 -8.45 16.89 10.37
CA ARG A 403 -8.46 15.72 11.28
C ARG A 403 -8.52 14.42 10.50
N GLY A 404 -7.59 13.50 10.78
CA GLY A 404 -7.67 12.11 10.35
C GLY A 404 -8.82 11.36 11.03
N VAL A 405 -9.17 10.22 10.48
CA VAL A 405 -10.27 9.37 11.00
C VAL A 405 -9.75 8.00 11.36
N LEU A 406 -10.22 7.49 12.49
CA LEU A 406 -10.08 6.10 12.92
C LEU A 406 -11.46 5.44 12.89
N ALA A 407 -11.57 4.27 12.27
CA ALA A 407 -12.83 3.56 12.14
C ALA A 407 -12.62 2.04 12.19
N TYR A 408 -13.68 1.28 12.29
CA TYR A 408 -13.62 -0.17 12.30
C TYR A 408 -14.80 -0.81 11.58
N THR A 409 -14.57 -2.00 11.06
CA THR A 409 -15.60 -2.88 10.52
C THR A 409 -15.41 -4.30 11.07
N ARG A 410 -16.43 -5.14 10.90
CA ARG A 410 -16.36 -6.57 11.24
C ARG A 410 -16.63 -7.38 9.99
N VAL A 411 -15.78 -8.36 9.74
CA VAL A 411 -15.99 -9.28 8.62
C VAL A 411 -17.22 -10.14 8.93
N ARG A 412 -18.16 -10.16 8.00
CA ARG A 412 -19.35 -11.01 8.09
C ARG A 412 -19.04 -12.38 7.50
N ALA A 413 -19.63 -13.41 8.10
CA ALA A 413 -19.44 -14.79 7.63
C ALA A 413 -19.97 -15.03 6.21
N ASP A 414 -20.89 -14.19 5.73
CA ASP A 414 -21.48 -14.27 4.39
C ASP A 414 -20.69 -13.49 3.32
N CYS A 415 -19.52 -12.94 3.67
CA CYS A 415 -18.64 -12.13 2.82
C CYS A 415 -19.33 -10.95 2.11
N LYS A 416 -20.49 -10.52 2.61
CA LYS A 416 -21.18 -9.34 2.09
C LYS A 416 -20.59 -8.05 2.64
N LEU A 417 -20.88 -6.95 1.97
CA LEU A 417 -20.55 -5.62 2.44
C LEU A 417 -20.98 -5.44 3.90
N SER A 418 -20.03 -5.14 4.75
CA SER A 418 -20.22 -4.84 6.15
C SER A 418 -20.31 -3.33 6.34
N ASP A 419 -21.11 -2.91 7.27
CA ASP A 419 -21.10 -1.51 7.71
C ASP A 419 -19.84 -1.24 8.54
N PHE A 420 -19.52 0.04 8.74
CA PHE A 420 -18.42 0.48 9.58
C PHE A 420 -18.88 1.52 10.60
N SER A 421 -18.09 1.73 11.63
CA SER A 421 -18.31 2.80 12.62
C SER A 421 -17.05 3.58 12.87
N VAL A 422 -17.20 4.88 13.06
CA VAL A 422 -16.13 5.77 13.50
C VAL A 422 -15.78 5.45 14.95
N ILE A 423 -14.48 5.45 15.24
CA ILE A 423 -13.93 5.36 16.60
C ILE A 423 -13.70 6.79 17.08
N GLU A 424 -14.33 7.14 18.20
CA GLU A 424 -14.13 8.44 18.86
C GLU A 424 -12.77 8.43 19.58
N THR A 425 -11.98 9.49 19.42
CA THR A 425 -10.72 9.67 20.14
C THR A 425 -10.84 10.84 21.12
N ASP A 426 -10.22 10.71 22.29
CA ASP A 426 -10.22 11.76 23.32
C ASP A 426 -9.02 12.72 23.21
N HIS A 427 -8.10 12.45 22.28
CA HIS A 427 -6.92 13.30 22.10
C HIS A 427 -7.28 14.60 21.39
N HIS A 428 -6.91 15.70 22.00
CA HIS A 428 -7.11 17.03 21.44
C HIS A 428 -5.79 17.56 20.83
N PHE A 429 -5.73 17.59 19.50
CA PHE A 429 -4.58 18.14 18.76
C PHE A 429 -4.51 19.69 18.80
N GLY A 430 -5.41 20.35 19.55
CA GLY A 430 -5.48 21.81 19.60
C GLY A 430 -5.73 22.43 18.22
N SER A 431 -4.95 23.44 17.86
CA SER A 431 -4.97 24.10 16.55
C SER A 431 -4.13 23.41 15.49
N GLN A 432 -3.36 22.36 15.84
CA GLN A 432 -2.53 21.63 14.91
C GLN A 432 -3.38 20.65 14.10
N SER A 433 -3.16 20.54 12.80
CA SER A 433 -3.75 19.49 11.96
C SER A 433 -3.20 18.11 12.32
N SER A 434 -3.97 17.07 12.04
CA SER A 434 -3.58 15.69 12.28
C SER A 434 -4.01 14.82 11.11
N PHE A 435 -3.04 14.36 10.33
CA PHE A 435 -3.26 13.47 9.20
C PHE A 435 -2.85 12.06 9.62
N TYR A 436 -3.78 11.10 9.57
CA TYR A 436 -3.50 9.72 9.96
C TYR A 436 -2.91 8.98 8.77
N VAL A 437 -1.64 8.60 8.87
CA VAL A 437 -0.88 8.08 7.72
C VAL A 437 -0.56 6.61 7.84
N SER A 438 -0.30 6.12 9.05
CA SER A 438 0.06 4.72 9.22
C SER A 438 -0.65 4.09 10.41
N LEU A 439 -1.02 2.83 10.23
CA LEU A 439 -1.61 1.99 11.28
C LEU A 439 -0.79 0.71 11.39
N GLY A 440 -0.24 0.45 12.58
CA GLY A 440 0.56 -0.73 12.89
C GLY A 440 -0.02 -1.54 14.02
N THR A 441 0.45 -2.78 14.16
CA THR A 441 0.14 -3.65 15.30
C THR A 441 1.41 -4.26 15.86
N ASN A 442 1.33 -4.81 17.08
CA ASN A 442 2.33 -5.72 17.59
C ASN A 442 2.18 -7.14 16.98
N LEU A 443 3.12 -8.03 17.22
CA LEU A 443 3.20 -9.34 16.57
C LEU A 443 1.96 -10.21 16.80
N ASP A 444 1.35 -10.14 17.98
CA ASP A 444 0.13 -10.89 18.32
C ASP A 444 -1.18 -10.13 18.02
N GLN A 445 -1.10 -8.94 17.43
CA GLN A 445 -2.24 -8.08 17.02
C GLN A 445 -3.15 -7.65 18.19
N THR A 446 -2.60 -7.55 19.39
CA THR A 446 -3.31 -7.14 20.61
C THR A 446 -3.13 -5.66 20.96
N ARG A 447 -2.23 -4.97 20.24
CA ARG A 447 -1.96 -3.53 20.39
C ARG A 447 -2.02 -2.87 19.01
N LEU A 448 -2.48 -1.62 18.99
CA LEU A 448 -2.56 -0.79 17.78
C LEU A 448 -1.72 0.46 17.94
N TYR A 449 -1.02 0.83 16.88
CA TYR A 449 -0.19 2.04 16.82
C TYR A 449 -0.63 2.91 15.65
N LEU A 450 -0.67 4.22 15.87
CA LEU A 450 -1.10 5.21 14.89
C LEU A 450 0.03 6.21 14.64
N GLY A 451 0.43 6.35 13.38
CA GLY A 451 1.34 7.40 12.92
C GLY A 451 0.57 8.60 12.37
N VAL A 452 0.89 9.76 12.88
CA VAL A 452 0.21 11.02 12.57
C VAL A 452 1.21 12.04 12.04
N TYR A 453 0.87 12.67 10.91
CA TYR A 453 1.56 13.87 10.42
C TYR A 453 0.86 15.12 10.96
N GLY A 454 1.64 16.12 11.38
CA GLY A 454 1.11 17.42 11.78
C GLY A 454 0.92 18.38 10.60
N SER A 455 1.48 18.08 9.44
CA SER A 455 1.37 18.85 8.20
C SER A 455 1.21 17.94 6.98
N ARG A 456 0.57 18.44 5.94
CA ARG A 456 0.54 17.82 4.61
C ARG A 456 1.84 18.04 3.82
N ASN A 457 2.57 19.09 4.17
CA ASN A 457 3.81 19.44 3.50
C ASN A 457 4.94 18.58 4.05
N VAL A 458 5.52 17.73 3.20
CA VAL A 458 6.59 16.80 3.58
C VAL A 458 7.90 17.49 3.96
N THR A 459 8.01 18.80 3.74
CA THR A 459 9.15 19.61 4.19
C THR A 459 8.98 20.22 5.57
N ASP A 460 7.80 20.06 6.20
CA ASP A 460 7.52 20.52 7.56
C ASP A 460 7.96 19.46 8.57
N PHE A 461 9.23 19.50 8.94
CA PHE A 461 9.85 18.50 9.81
C PHE A 461 9.42 18.61 11.28
N ASN A 462 9.65 17.54 12.04
CA ASN A 462 9.44 17.44 13.49
C ASN A 462 7.99 17.66 13.96
N GLN A 463 7.01 17.45 13.11
CA GLN A 463 5.59 17.58 13.45
C GLN A 463 4.85 16.24 13.58
N GLY A 464 5.53 15.14 13.30
CA GLY A 464 4.96 13.81 13.39
C GLY A 464 4.92 13.27 14.81
N THR A 465 3.91 12.44 15.10
CA THR A 465 3.72 11.76 16.38
C THR A 465 3.28 10.33 16.15
N VAL A 466 3.80 9.41 16.97
CA VAL A 466 3.29 8.04 17.05
C VAL A 466 2.55 7.83 18.35
N PHE A 467 1.36 7.29 18.26
CA PHE A 467 0.49 6.97 19.40
C PHE A 467 0.29 5.47 19.54
N GLU A 468 0.09 5.01 20.78
CA GLU A 468 -0.62 3.77 21.05
C GLU A 468 -2.12 4.08 21.22
N ILE A 469 -2.96 3.25 20.61
CA ILE A 469 -4.42 3.31 20.77
C ILE A 469 -4.79 2.47 21.98
N VAL A 470 -5.31 3.10 23.03
CA VAL A 470 -5.61 2.47 24.32
C VAL A 470 -7.07 2.71 24.71
N PRO A 471 -7.63 1.93 25.68
CA PRO A 471 -8.98 2.12 26.18
C PRO A 471 -9.27 3.50 26.71
#